data_7000fff789b835d649f79e0d94f47955
#
_entry.id   7000fff789b835d649f79e0d94f47955
#
_cell.length_a   1.000
_cell.length_b   1.000
_cell.length_c   1.000
_cell.angle_alpha   90.00
_cell.angle_beta   90.00
_cell.angle_gamma   90.00
#
_symmetry.space_group_name_H-M   'P 1'
#
loop_
_entity.id
_entity.type
_entity.pdbx_description
1 polymer ?
#
loop_
_entity_poly.entity_id
_entity_poly.type
_entity_poly.pdbx_seq_one_letter_code
_entity_poly.pdbx_strand_id
1 'polypeptide(L)'
;KNVRAVSFNFHTPYPDTRELALSKEEKAACCDVIAQMMKEGAPVFNLKSAFPYLIENRFPTPCHQCVVMENGKLSTCGRCIDVPGLCEQCGYFFVAEYTLLFRGNPKIIFEMLRTYLKYI
;
A
#
# COMPACT_ATOMS: atom_id res chain seq x y z
N LYS A 1 11.29 -23.41 3.53
CA LYS A 1 10.90 -22.51 2.42
C LYS A 1 11.38 -21.12 2.78
N ASN A 2 12.28 -20.54 1.99
CA ASN A 2 12.82 -19.21 2.26
C ASN A 2 11.85 -18.14 1.71
N VAL A 3 11.33 -17.29 2.58
CA VAL A 3 10.58 -16.09 2.19
C VAL A 3 11.60 -15.08 1.64
N ARG A 4 11.42 -14.63 0.40
CA ARG A 4 12.34 -13.67 -0.25
C ARG A 4 12.01 -12.23 0.14
N ALA A 5 10.74 -11.91 0.28
CA ALA A 5 10.28 -10.58 0.67
C ALA A 5 8.90 -10.64 1.33
N VAL A 6 8.60 -9.65 2.16
CA VAL A 6 7.31 -9.44 2.83
C VAL A 6 6.79 -8.07 2.44
N SER A 7 5.50 -7.96 2.18
CA SER A 7 4.83 -6.68 1.97
C SER A 7 3.75 -6.49 3.03
N PHE A 8 3.69 -5.29 3.58
CA PHE A 8 2.67 -4.88 4.55
C PHE A 8 1.58 -4.09 3.84
N ASN A 9 0.37 -4.18 4.34
CA ASN A 9 -0.76 -3.34 3.96
C ASN A 9 -1.52 -2.92 5.21
N PHE A 10 -2.09 -1.72 5.21
CA PHE A 10 -3.08 -1.34 6.20
C PHE A 10 -4.43 -1.96 5.86
N HIS A 11 -5.23 -2.19 6.88
CA HIS A 11 -6.62 -2.58 6.67
C HIS A 11 -7.40 -1.43 6.02
N THR A 12 -8.14 -1.73 4.96
CA THR A 12 -9.13 -0.80 4.39
C THR A 12 -10.43 -0.96 5.18
N PRO A 13 -10.95 0.09 5.84
CA PRO A 13 -12.05 -0.04 6.80
C PRO A 13 -13.40 -0.20 6.10
N TYR A 14 -13.74 -1.42 5.74
CA TYR A 14 -15.06 -1.76 5.21
C TYR A 14 -16.16 -1.46 6.23
N PRO A 15 -17.43 -1.30 5.80
CA PRO A 15 -18.53 -0.95 6.71
C PRO A 15 -18.70 -1.88 7.90
N ASP A 16 -18.39 -3.16 7.73
CA ASP A 16 -18.46 -4.23 8.74
C ASP A 16 -17.17 -4.40 9.57
N THR A 17 -16.12 -3.64 9.25
CA THR A 17 -14.81 -3.73 9.93
C THR A 17 -14.22 -2.34 10.22
N ARG A 18 -15.08 -1.33 10.39
CA ARG A 18 -14.65 0.06 10.65
C ARG A 18 -13.87 0.21 11.95
N GLU A 19 -14.14 -0.64 12.94
CA GLU A 19 -13.42 -0.68 14.21
C GLU A 19 -11.94 -1.08 14.05
N LEU A 20 -11.55 -1.67 12.92
CA LEU A 20 -10.17 -2.01 12.60
C LEU A 20 -9.43 -0.89 11.86
N ALA A 21 -10.10 0.26 11.64
CA ALA A 21 -9.47 1.41 11.01
C ALA A 21 -8.35 1.96 11.89
N LEU A 22 -7.17 2.11 11.30
CA LEU A 22 -6.05 2.75 11.98
C LEU A 22 -6.18 4.27 11.91
N SER A 23 -5.98 4.95 13.03
CA SER A 23 -5.78 6.39 13.08
C SER A 23 -4.50 6.80 12.35
N LYS A 24 -4.34 8.10 12.11
CA LYS A 24 -3.12 8.65 11.50
C LYS A 24 -1.87 8.35 12.35
N GLU A 25 -2.01 8.48 13.66
CA GLU A 25 -0.95 8.22 14.63
C GLU A 25 -0.55 6.74 14.65
N GLU A 26 -1.51 5.84 14.62
CA GLU A 26 -1.27 4.40 14.54
C GLU A 26 -0.60 4.00 13.22
N LYS A 27 -1.04 4.57 12.09
CA LYS A 27 -0.38 4.37 10.79
C LYS A 27 1.07 4.84 10.82
N ALA A 28 1.34 6.01 11.43
CA ALA A 28 2.69 6.54 11.56
C ALA A 28 3.57 5.60 12.41
N ALA A 29 3.06 5.15 13.54
CA ALA A 29 3.78 4.21 14.40
C ALA A 29 4.09 2.89 13.68
N CYS A 30 3.12 2.34 12.92
CA CYS A 30 3.35 1.15 12.10
C CYS A 30 4.43 1.38 11.02
N CYS A 31 4.38 2.53 10.34
CA CYS A 31 5.38 2.89 9.33
C CYS A 31 6.78 3.02 9.93
N ASP A 32 6.91 3.56 11.15
CA ASP A 32 8.18 3.68 11.86
C ASP A 32 8.74 2.29 12.20
N VAL A 33 7.91 1.37 12.66
CA VAL A 33 8.31 -0.03 12.92
C VAL A 33 8.77 -0.69 11.61
N ILE A 34 8.01 -0.56 10.53
CA ILE A 34 8.39 -1.12 9.22
C ILE A 34 9.72 -0.52 8.74
N ALA A 35 9.89 0.80 8.87
CA ALA A 35 11.14 1.48 8.50
C ALA A 35 12.34 0.98 9.32
N GLN A 36 12.15 0.71 10.61
CA GLN A 36 13.18 0.13 11.47
C GLN A 36 13.53 -1.31 11.05
N MET A 37 12.52 -2.15 10.76
CA MET A 37 12.75 -3.49 10.22
C MET A 37 13.58 -3.47 8.92
N MET A 38 13.25 -2.53 8.01
CA MET A 38 14.01 -2.34 6.76
C MET A 38 15.45 -1.95 7.03
N LYS A 39 15.70 -1.07 8.02
CA LYS A 39 17.05 -0.64 8.45
C LYS A 39 17.86 -1.81 9.04
N GLU A 40 17.20 -2.70 9.74
CA GLU A 40 17.79 -3.91 10.32
C GLU A 40 18.01 -5.03 9.30
N GLY A 41 17.63 -4.81 8.05
CA GLY A 41 17.87 -5.74 6.95
C GLY A 41 16.75 -6.76 6.71
N ALA A 42 15.60 -6.60 7.36
CA ALA A 42 14.45 -7.44 7.06
C ALA A 42 14.04 -7.33 5.57
N PRO A 43 13.62 -8.42 4.94
CA PRO A 43 13.29 -8.43 3.51
C PRO A 43 11.90 -7.82 3.27
N VAL A 44 11.75 -6.53 3.54
CA VAL A 44 10.52 -5.78 3.31
C VAL A 44 10.54 -5.17 1.92
N PHE A 45 9.46 -5.39 1.15
CA PHE A 45 9.32 -4.94 -0.23
C PHE A 45 8.61 -3.58 -0.37
N ASN A 46 8.01 -3.06 0.69
CA ASN A 46 7.37 -1.74 0.68
C ASN A 46 8.36 -0.60 0.42
N LEU A 47 7.87 0.48 -0.17
CA LEU A 47 8.66 1.68 -0.43
C LEU A 47 8.48 2.69 0.69
N LYS A 48 9.56 2.97 1.43
CA LYS A 48 9.55 3.92 2.54
C LYS A 48 9.10 5.32 2.12
N SER A 49 9.44 5.74 0.90
CA SER A 49 9.03 7.05 0.36
C SER A 49 7.52 7.17 0.12
N ALA A 50 6.77 6.06 0.12
CA ALA A 50 5.30 6.07 0.04
C ALA A 50 4.62 6.27 1.41
N PHE A 51 5.30 6.04 2.53
CA PHE A 51 4.72 6.08 3.88
C PHE A 51 4.00 7.39 4.22
N PRO A 52 4.57 8.59 3.95
CA PRO A 52 3.87 9.84 4.24
C PRO A 52 2.52 9.98 3.50
N TYR A 53 2.44 9.44 2.30
CA TYR A 53 1.21 9.48 1.51
C TYR A 53 0.15 8.52 2.05
N LEU A 54 0.57 7.35 2.54
CA LEU A 54 -0.33 6.37 3.17
C LEU A 54 -0.84 6.82 4.54
N ILE A 55 0.03 7.42 5.35
CA ILE A 55 -0.34 7.99 6.65
C ILE A 55 -1.41 9.07 6.48
N GLU A 56 -1.25 9.94 5.49
CA GLU A 56 -2.14 11.07 5.21
C GLU A 56 -3.30 10.72 4.28
N ASN A 57 -3.36 9.50 3.74
CA ASN A 57 -4.26 9.10 2.65
C ASN A 57 -4.24 10.08 1.45
N ARG A 58 -3.07 10.63 1.14
CA ARG A 58 -2.88 11.64 0.07
C ARG A 58 -2.22 11.04 -1.16
N PHE A 59 -2.86 10.06 -1.75
CA PHE A 59 -2.49 9.51 -3.04
C PHE A 59 -3.74 9.24 -3.87
N PRO A 60 -3.67 9.35 -5.20
CA PRO A 60 -4.80 9.02 -6.04
C PRO A 60 -5.09 7.53 -6.02
N THR A 61 -6.36 7.19 -5.94
CA THR A 61 -6.82 5.81 -5.98
C THR A 61 -7.46 5.51 -7.34
N PRO A 62 -6.76 4.81 -8.26
CA PRO A 62 -7.27 4.49 -9.58
C PRO A 62 -8.23 3.29 -9.50
N CYS A 63 -9.21 3.34 -8.60
CA CYS A 63 -10.06 2.20 -8.26
C CYS A 63 -10.82 1.64 -9.47
N HIS A 64 -11.19 2.49 -10.42
CA HIS A 64 -11.80 2.09 -11.68
C HIS A 64 -10.85 1.32 -12.64
N GLN A 65 -9.55 1.35 -12.37
CA GLN A 65 -8.51 0.64 -13.13
C GLN A 65 -7.94 -0.57 -12.36
N CYS A 66 -8.22 -0.65 -11.06
CA CYS A 66 -7.81 -1.78 -10.24
C CYS A 66 -8.70 -2.99 -10.53
N VAL A 67 -8.12 -4.01 -11.12
CA VAL A 67 -8.83 -5.24 -11.48
C VAL A 67 -8.42 -6.36 -10.54
N VAL A 68 -9.41 -7.05 -9.98
CA VAL A 68 -9.22 -8.20 -9.09
C VAL A 68 -9.91 -9.41 -9.71
N MET A 69 -9.22 -10.53 -9.73
CA MET A 69 -9.81 -11.82 -10.10
C MET A 69 -10.07 -12.65 -8.83
N GLU A 70 -11.32 -12.94 -8.58
CA GLU A 70 -11.75 -13.75 -7.46
C GLU A 70 -12.72 -14.84 -7.94
N ASN A 71 -12.44 -16.09 -7.61
CA ASN A 71 -13.27 -17.24 -8.01
C ASN A 71 -13.57 -17.29 -9.53
N GLY A 72 -12.58 -16.93 -10.37
CA GLY A 72 -12.73 -16.91 -11.83
C GLY A 72 -13.55 -15.75 -12.38
N LYS A 73 -13.98 -14.82 -11.54
CA LYS A 73 -14.67 -13.58 -11.95
C LYS A 73 -13.73 -12.39 -11.85
N LEU A 74 -13.77 -11.55 -12.87
CA LEU A 74 -13.05 -10.30 -12.91
C LEU A 74 -13.94 -9.19 -12.36
N SER A 75 -13.47 -8.45 -11.37
CA SER A 75 -14.17 -7.32 -10.78
C SER A 75 -13.25 -6.11 -10.68
N THR A 76 -13.83 -4.93 -10.70
CA THR A 76 -13.08 -3.69 -10.49
C THR A 76 -12.94 -3.43 -9.00
N CYS A 77 -11.71 -3.38 -8.50
CA CYS A 77 -11.37 -3.08 -7.11
C CYS A 77 -12.18 -3.86 -6.05
N GLY A 78 -12.56 -5.10 -6.36
CA GLY A 78 -13.34 -5.91 -5.44
C GLY A 78 -14.59 -5.18 -4.94
N ARG A 79 -14.67 -4.94 -3.63
CA ARG A 79 -15.85 -4.33 -2.99
C ARG A 79 -15.72 -2.85 -2.69
N CYS A 80 -14.55 -2.25 -2.91
CA CYS A 80 -14.29 -0.88 -2.47
C CYS A 80 -15.03 0.17 -3.31
N ILE A 81 -15.20 -0.08 -4.59
CA ILE A 81 -15.77 0.89 -5.53
C ILE A 81 -17.24 1.22 -5.26
N ASP A 82 -17.98 0.27 -4.68
CA ASP A 82 -19.40 0.42 -4.39
C ASP A 82 -19.67 1.09 -3.03
N VAL A 83 -18.62 1.36 -2.26
CA VAL A 83 -18.74 1.97 -0.93
C VAL A 83 -18.23 3.42 -0.97
N PRO A 84 -19.11 4.42 -0.85
CA PRO A 84 -18.70 5.83 -0.85
C PRO A 84 -17.65 6.14 0.21
N GLY A 85 -16.58 6.84 -0.16
CA GLY A 85 -15.52 7.27 0.74
C GLY A 85 -14.50 6.18 1.12
N LEU A 86 -14.69 4.95 0.67
CA LEU A 86 -13.77 3.87 1.04
C LEU A 86 -12.46 3.94 0.25
N CYS A 87 -12.51 4.39 -1.01
CA CYS A 87 -11.32 4.55 -1.84
C CYS A 87 -10.34 5.57 -1.26
N GLU A 88 -10.82 6.62 -0.60
CA GLU A 88 -10.01 7.64 0.07
C GLU A 88 -9.30 7.09 1.33
N GLN A 89 -9.73 5.92 1.81
CA GLN A 89 -9.16 5.24 2.97
C GLN A 89 -8.43 3.95 2.58
N CYS A 90 -8.06 3.81 1.31
CA CYS A 90 -7.38 2.62 0.81
C CYS A 90 -6.07 2.37 1.59
N GLY A 91 -5.97 1.19 2.18
CA GLY A 91 -4.81 0.78 2.98
C GLY A 91 -3.73 0.02 2.18
N TYR A 92 -3.94 -0.19 0.91
CA TYR A 92 -3.02 -0.96 0.08
C TYR A 92 -1.78 -0.14 -0.31
N PHE A 93 -0.62 -0.52 0.22
CA PHE A 93 0.65 0.15 -0.06
C PHE A 93 0.99 0.17 -1.55
N PHE A 94 0.80 -0.96 -2.23
CA PHE A 94 1.11 -1.03 -3.66
C PHE A 94 0.28 -0.05 -4.49
N VAL A 95 -0.95 0.28 -4.09
CA VAL A 95 -1.79 1.27 -4.79
C VAL A 95 -1.12 2.64 -4.71
N ALA A 96 -0.66 3.05 -3.53
CA ALA A 96 0.07 4.30 -3.34
C ALA A 96 1.40 4.29 -4.11
N GLU A 97 2.17 3.22 -3.98
CA GLU A 97 3.49 3.07 -4.59
C GLU A 97 3.41 3.16 -6.13
N TYR A 98 2.53 2.37 -6.75
CA TYR A 98 2.40 2.38 -8.22
C TYR A 98 1.76 3.66 -8.74
N THR A 99 0.77 4.22 -8.04
CA THR A 99 0.16 5.47 -8.48
C THR A 99 1.16 6.62 -8.46
N LEU A 100 1.98 6.71 -7.41
CA LEU A 100 3.03 7.71 -7.31
C LEU A 100 4.15 7.47 -8.34
N LEU A 101 4.48 6.19 -8.61
CA LEU A 101 5.42 5.81 -9.66
C LEU A 101 4.94 6.32 -11.03
N PHE A 102 3.71 6.01 -11.43
CA PHE A 102 3.15 6.42 -12.72
C PHE A 102 2.91 7.93 -12.84
N ARG A 103 2.87 8.65 -11.73
CA ARG A 103 2.87 10.12 -11.70
C ARG A 103 4.25 10.74 -11.74
N GLY A 104 5.29 9.93 -11.88
CA GLY A 104 6.66 10.42 -12.02
C GLY A 104 7.29 10.92 -10.71
N ASN A 105 6.86 10.43 -9.55
CA ASN A 105 7.49 10.80 -8.29
C ASN A 105 8.94 10.29 -8.23
N PRO A 106 9.96 11.18 -8.23
CA PRO A 106 11.34 10.77 -8.40
C PRO A 106 11.87 9.92 -7.24
N LYS A 107 11.40 10.16 -6.02
CA LYS A 107 11.80 9.37 -4.83
C LYS A 107 11.27 7.95 -4.94
N ILE A 108 10.02 7.79 -5.33
CA ILE A 108 9.39 6.48 -5.55
C ILE A 108 10.09 5.73 -6.68
N ILE A 109 10.35 6.39 -7.82
CA ILE A 109 11.04 5.78 -8.97
C ILE A 109 12.40 5.23 -8.54
N PHE A 110 13.21 6.06 -7.88
CA PHE A 110 14.55 5.67 -7.46
C PHE A 110 14.53 4.51 -6.46
N GLU A 111 13.65 4.59 -5.45
CA GLU A 111 13.53 3.55 -4.43
C GLU A 111 12.98 2.25 -5.00
N MET A 112 12.02 2.32 -5.92
CA MET A 112 11.47 1.16 -6.62
C MET A 112 12.57 0.43 -7.40
N LEU A 113 13.35 1.14 -8.22
CA LEU A 113 14.47 0.55 -8.96
C LEU A 113 15.46 -0.13 -8.02
N ARG A 114 15.86 0.54 -6.95
CA ARG A 114 16.79 -0.01 -5.95
C ARG A 114 16.23 -1.27 -5.27
N THR A 115 14.94 -1.25 -4.93
CA THR A 115 14.28 -2.38 -4.26
C THR A 115 14.17 -3.57 -5.21
N TYR A 116 13.76 -3.35 -6.46
CA TYR A 116 13.70 -4.43 -7.46
C TYR A 116 15.08 -5.06 -7.68
N LEU A 117 16.13 -4.26 -7.86
CA LEU A 117 17.50 -4.79 -8.05
C LEU A 117 18.01 -5.60 -6.85
N LYS A 118 17.49 -5.34 -5.65
CA LYS A 118 17.85 -6.10 -4.44
C LYS A 118 17.20 -7.49 -4.41
N TYR A 119 16.01 -7.65 -5.00
CA TYR A 119 15.19 -8.86 -4.85
C TYR A 119 15.08 -9.71 -6.14
N ILE A 120 15.58 -9.22 -7.26
CA ILE A 120 15.77 -9.98 -8.51
C ILE A 120 17.14 -10.64 -8.51
#